data_d6b6cca511daab85e10bff8838e2baee
#
_entry.id   d6b6cca511daab85e10bff8838e2baee
#
_cell.length_a   1.000
_cell.length_b   1.000
_cell.length_c   1.000
_cell.angle_alpha   90.00
_cell.angle_beta   90.00
_cell.angle_gamma   90.00
#
_symmetry.space_group_name_H-M   'P 1'
#
loop_
_entity.id
_entity.type
_entity.pdbx_description
1 polymer ?
#
loop_
_entity_poly.entity_id
_entity_poly.type
_entity_poly.pdbx_seq_one_letter_code
_entity_poly.pdbx_strand_id
1 'polypeptide(L)'
;MPVHVRILGHDEAAVLDNVADDVFDQPIHPRWCAEFFADPRHHLAVALDGDLVVGMASGVHYVHPDKAPELWINEVAVAARHHNLGIGRQLVATLVAHGESIGCDEAWVLTSPHNEPAKRMYRAAGAIPHEELSVMFTYRMHPRRGDG
;
A
#
# COMPACT_ATOMS: atom_id res chain seq x y z
N MET A 1 -8.54 -21.76 -4.72
CA MET A 1 -9.54 -20.69 -4.67
C MET A 1 -8.98 -19.45 -5.34
N PRO A 2 -9.73 -18.76 -6.17
CA PRO A 2 -9.25 -17.52 -6.77
C PRO A 2 -9.05 -16.47 -5.69
N VAL A 3 -7.99 -15.69 -5.83
CA VAL A 3 -7.71 -14.56 -4.94
C VAL A 3 -8.57 -13.38 -5.37
N HIS A 4 -9.21 -12.73 -4.41
CA HIS A 4 -10.06 -11.57 -4.65
C HIS A 4 -9.38 -10.30 -4.11
N VAL A 5 -9.26 -9.26 -4.96
CA VAL A 5 -8.64 -7.99 -4.59
C VAL A 5 -9.70 -6.90 -4.48
N ARG A 6 -9.71 -6.17 -3.36
CA ARG A 6 -10.65 -5.06 -3.15
C ARG A 6 -10.12 -4.02 -2.16
N ILE A 7 -10.72 -2.84 -2.17
CA ILE A 7 -10.47 -1.80 -1.17
C ILE A 7 -11.29 -2.13 0.09
N LEU A 8 -10.67 -1.94 1.26
CA LEU A 8 -11.39 -2.03 2.54
C LEU A 8 -12.06 -0.70 2.89
N GLY A 9 -13.31 -0.78 3.36
CA GLY A 9 -14.00 0.38 3.91
C GLY A 9 -13.56 0.69 5.34
N HIS A 10 -13.96 1.84 5.85
CA HIS A 10 -13.59 2.32 7.20
C HIS A 10 -14.09 1.41 8.32
N ASP A 11 -15.12 0.64 8.08
CA ASP A 11 -15.73 -0.28 9.05
C ASP A 11 -15.24 -1.72 8.91
N GLU A 12 -14.21 -1.94 8.09
CA GLU A 12 -13.73 -3.29 7.78
C GLU A 12 -12.38 -3.65 8.41
N ALA A 13 -12.00 -2.99 9.48
CA ALA A 13 -10.73 -3.29 10.18
C ALA A 13 -10.61 -4.75 10.59
N ALA A 14 -11.72 -5.41 10.89
CA ALA A 14 -11.75 -6.81 11.31
C ALA A 14 -11.25 -7.78 10.22
N VAL A 15 -11.24 -7.37 8.95
CA VAL A 15 -10.64 -8.18 7.89
C VAL A 15 -9.17 -8.46 8.17
N LEU A 16 -8.47 -7.56 8.87
CA LEU A 16 -7.07 -7.73 9.25
C LEU A 16 -6.85 -8.64 10.46
N ASP A 17 -7.90 -9.24 11.01
CA ASP A 17 -7.76 -10.24 12.07
C ASP A 17 -7.19 -11.56 11.54
N ASN A 18 -7.22 -11.78 10.23
CA ASN A 18 -6.74 -13.00 9.59
C ASN A 18 -5.81 -12.66 8.43
N VAL A 19 -4.52 -12.55 8.73
CA VAL A 19 -3.48 -12.11 7.78
C VAL A 19 -2.35 -13.14 7.76
N ALA A 20 -1.85 -13.47 6.57
CA ALA A 20 -0.66 -14.30 6.43
C ALA A 20 0.56 -13.60 7.07
N ASP A 21 1.45 -14.38 7.65
CA ASP A 21 2.54 -13.88 8.51
C ASP A 21 3.52 -12.92 7.82
N ASP A 22 3.66 -13.03 6.50
CA ASP A 22 4.65 -12.28 5.73
C ASP A 22 4.06 -11.15 4.88
N VAL A 23 2.85 -10.67 5.22
CA VAL A 23 2.20 -9.55 4.51
C VAL A 23 2.60 -8.20 5.10
N PHE A 24 2.54 -8.06 6.42
CA PHE A 24 2.97 -6.84 7.11
C PHE A 24 4.31 -7.06 7.78
N ASP A 25 5.13 -6.01 7.87
CA ASP A 25 6.44 -6.06 8.51
C ASP A 25 6.36 -6.37 10.01
N GLN A 26 5.28 -5.95 10.66
CA GLN A 26 5.05 -6.11 12.08
C GLN A 26 3.64 -6.67 12.32
N PRO A 27 3.38 -7.27 13.50
CA PRO A 27 2.01 -7.63 13.87
C PRO A 27 1.10 -6.41 13.85
N ILE A 28 -0.17 -6.62 13.49
CA ILE A 28 -1.15 -5.54 13.49
C ILE A 28 -1.28 -4.97 14.91
N HIS A 29 -1.11 -3.66 15.05
CA HIS A 29 -1.21 -2.96 16.32
C HIS A 29 -2.62 -2.38 16.46
N PRO A 30 -3.39 -2.78 17.47
CA PRO A 30 -4.81 -2.39 17.55
C PRO A 30 -5.06 -0.89 17.53
N ARG A 31 -4.25 -0.12 18.25
CA ARG A 31 -4.40 1.35 18.30
C ARG A 31 -4.14 1.99 16.95
N TRP A 32 -3.03 1.63 16.31
CA TRP A 32 -2.65 2.24 15.03
C TRP A 32 -3.55 1.76 13.90
N CYS A 33 -4.02 0.52 13.96
CA CYS A 33 -5.01 0.01 13.02
C CYS A 33 -6.32 0.81 13.14
N ALA A 34 -6.78 1.08 14.36
CA ALA A 34 -7.97 1.89 14.58
C ALA A 34 -7.81 3.31 14.03
N GLU A 35 -6.65 3.95 14.27
CA GLU A 35 -6.35 5.28 13.73
C GLU A 35 -6.33 5.27 12.19
N PHE A 36 -5.74 4.24 11.60
CA PHE A 36 -5.68 4.10 10.15
C PHE A 36 -7.09 4.07 9.54
N PHE A 37 -7.96 3.21 10.06
CA PHE A 37 -9.32 3.08 9.51
C PHE A 37 -10.23 4.26 9.84
N ALA A 38 -9.95 5.00 10.91
CA ALA A 38 -10.72 6.18 11.29
C ALA A 38 -10.41 7.40 10.40
N ASP A 39 -9.24 7.44 9.77
CA ASP A 39 -8.83 8.58 8.94
C ASP A 39 -9.21 8.33 7.48
N PRO A 40 -10.11 9.15 6.91
CA PRO A 40 -10.58 8.94 5.53
C PRO A 40 -9.49 9.14 4.47
N ARG A 41 -8.31 9.66 4.84
CA ARG A 41 -7.20 9.83 3.90
C ARG A 41 -6.35 8.58 3.73
N HIS A 42 -6.49 7.59 4.61
CA HIS A 42 -5.75 6.34 4.54
C HIS A 42 -6.55 5.27 3.80
N HIS A 43 -5.89 4.55 2.92
CA HIS A 43 -6.51 3.58 2.01
C HIS A 43 -5.75 2.27 2.03
N LEU A 44 -6.49 1.18 1.95
CA LEU A 44 -5.92 -0.16 1.95
C LEU A 44 -6.65 -1.03 0.93
N ALA A 45 -5.91 -1.53 -0.06
CA ALA A 45 -6.34 -2.63 -0.89
C ALA A 45 -5.82 -3.94 -0.29
N VAL A 46 -6.63 -4.97 -0.28
CA VAL A 46 -6.22 -6.31 0.18
C VAL A 46 -6.51 -7.36 -0.88
N ALA A 47 -5.68 -8.39 -0.87
CA ALA A 47 -5.88 -9.61 -1.64
C ALA A 47 -6.32 -10.71 -0.66
N LEU A 48 -7.45 -11.32 -0.93
CA LEU A 48 -8.07 -12.32 -0.07
C LEU A 48 -8.08 -13.68 -0.74
N ASP A 49 -7.52 -14.67 -0.07
CA ASP A 49 -7.67 -16.09 -0.40
C ASP A 49 -8.66 -16.66 0.62
N GLY A 50 -9.94 -16.77 0.21
CA GLY A 50 -11.01 -16.96 1.18
C GLY A 50 -11.10 -15.74 2.09
N ASP A 51 -10.93 -15.93 3.39
CA ASP A 51 -10.92 -14.85 4.38
C ASP A 51 -9.49 -14.51 4.88
N LEU A 52 -8.47 -15.16 4.33
CA LEU A 52 -7.08 -14.89 4.66
C LEU A 52 -6.52 -13.76 3.79
N VAL A 53 -6.02 -12.71 4.40
CA VAL A 53 -5.32 -11.64 3.69
C VAL A 53 -3.94 -12.15 3.27
N VAL A 54 -3.70 -12.25 1.97
CA VAL A 54 -2.44 -12.75 1.39
C VAL A 54 -1.64 -11.67 0.68
N GLY A 55 -2.16 -10.45 0.67
CA GLY A 55 -1.45 -9.30 0.11
C GLY A 55 -2.15 -8.00 0.46
N MET A 56 -1.42 -6.90 0.36
CA MET A 56 -1.96 -5.57 0.60
C MET A 56 -1.21 -4.51 -0.19
N ALA A 57 -1.88 -3.40 -0.43
CA ALA A 57 -1.26 -2.15 -0.86
C ALA A 57 -1.89 -1.02 -0.05
N SER A 58 -1.06 -0.24 0.63
CA SER A 58 -1.51 0.88 1.44
C SER A 58 -1.10 2.20 0.83
N GLY A 59 -1.92 3.23 1.05
CA GLY A 59 -1.62 4.56 0.58
C GLY A 59 -2.34 5.63 1.39
N VAL A 60 -1.87 6.85 1.25
CA VAL A 60 -2.48 8.02 1.87
C VAL A 60 -2.65 9.09 0.80
N HIS A 61 -3.84 9.71 0.73
CA HIS A 61 -3.97 10.90 -0.09
C HIS A 61 -3.80 12.14 0.78
N TYR A 62 -3.19 13.15 0.22
CA TYR A 62 -2.98 14.41 0.91
C TYR A 62 -3.31 15.56 -0.01
N VAL A 63 -3.63 16.70 0.59
CA VAL A 63 -4.06 17.89 -0.11
C VAL A 63 -2.96 18.95 -0.08
N HIS A 64 -2.99 19.82 -1.06
CA HIS A 64 -2.14 20.99 -1.13
C HIS A 64 -3.02 22.22 -1.17
N PRO A 65 -2.52 23.40 -0.72
CA PRO A 65 -3.30 24.63 -0.87
C PRO A 65 -3.53 25.05 -2.33
N ASP A 66 -2.68 24.61 -3.24
CA ASP A 66 -2.56 25.14 -4.60
C ASP A 66 -2.79 24.11 -5.72
N LYS A 67 -2.99 22.83 -5.38
CA LYS A 67 -3.17 21.80 -6.39
C LYS A 67 -4.00 20.63 -5.86
N ALA A 68 -4.43 19.80 -6.79
CA ALA A 68 -5.27 18.64 -6.48
C ALA A 68 -4.57 17.62 -5.59
N PRO A 69 -5.37 16.78 -4.88
CA PRO A 69 -4.79 15.73 -4.05
C PRO A 69 -3.94 14.74 -4.84
N GLU A 70 -2.95 14.19 -4.16
CA GLU A 70 -2.10 13.12 -4.68
C GLU A 70 -2.19 11.91 -3.76
N LEU A 71 -2.04 10.73 -4.33
CA LEU A 71 -2.00 9.47 -3.59
C LEU A 71 -0.56 8.98 -3.49
N TRP A 72 -0.04 8.88 -2.28
CA TRP A 72 1.25 8.25 -2.02
C TRP A 72 1.02 6.79 -1.65
N ILE A 73 1.52 5.88 -2.48
CA ILE A 73 1.49 4.43 -2.19
C ILE A 73 2.67 4.14 -1.25
N ASN A 74 2.37 3.67 -0.05
CA ASN A 74 3.38 3.49 1.00
C ASN A 74 3.99 2.10 0.98
N GLU A 75 3.16 1.06 0.97
CA GLU A 75 3.61 -0.31 1.05
C GLU A 75 2.82 -1.20 0.10
N VAL A 76 3.52 -2.15 -0.51
CA VAL A 76 2.90 -3.21 -1.31
C VAL A 76 3.59 -4.51 -0.92
N ALA A 77 2.83 -5.51 -0.50
CA ALA A 77 3.37 -6.81 -0.13
C ALA A 77 2.41 -7.93 -0.52
N VAL A 78 2.98 -9.05 -0.91
CA VAL A 78 2.24 -10.28 -1.22
C VAL A 78 2.94 -11.43 -0.51
N ALA A 79 2.17 -12.28 0.16
CA ALA A 79 2.70 -13.48 0.81
C ALA A 79 3.49 -14.33 -0.18
N ALA A 80 4.63 -14.89 0.26
CA ALA A 80 5.55 -15.62 -0.60
C ALA A 80 4.87 -16.75 -1.39
N ARG A 81 3.92 -17.44 -0.76
CA ARG A 81 3.15 -18.52 -1.38
C ARG A 81 2.29 -18.08 -2.57
N HIS A 82 2.05 -16.77 -2.68
CA HIS A 82 1.19 -16.17 -3.70
C HIS A 82 1.98 -15.28 -4.66
N HIS A 83 3.31 -15.36 -4.66
CA HIS A 83 4.14 -14.62 -5.60
C HIS A 83 3.96 -15.12 -7.04
N ASN A 84 4.26 -14.26 -8.00
CA ASN A 84 4.22 -14.55 -9.44
C ASN A 84 2.83 -14.91 -9.98
N LEU A 85 1.78 -14.47 -9.29
CA LEU A 85 0.39 -14.65 -9.73
C LEU A 85 -0.27 -13.34 -10.19
N GLY A 86 0.50 -12.25 -10.26
CA GLY A 86 -0.01 -10.95 -10.67
C GLY A 86 -0.80 -10.21 -9.58
N ILE A 87 -0.75 -10.68 -8.33
CA ILE A 87 -1.52 -10.10 -7.22
C ILE A 87 -1.02 -8.70 -6.87
N GLY A 88 0.31 -8.50 -6.82
CA GLY A 88 0.88 -7.17 -6.55
C GLY A 88 0.42 -6.13 -7.56
N ARG A 89 0.43 -6.49 -8.83
CA ARG A 89 -0.07 -5.62 -9.90
C ARG A 89 -1.55 -5.29 -9.72
N GLN A 90 -2.37 -6.27 -9.39
CA GLN A 90 -3.80 -6.05 -9.14
C GLN A 90 -4.04 -5.14 -7.94
N LEU A 91 -3.27 -5.33 -6.87
CA LEU A 91 -3.36 -4.48 -5.67
C LEU A 91 -3.04 -3.03 -6.00
N VAL A 92 -1.95 -2.79 -6.71
CA VAL A 92 -1.55 -1.43 -7.11
C VAL A 92 -2.60 -0.82 -8.04
N ALA A 93 -3.05 -1.56 -9.06
CA ALA A 93 -4.06 -1.07 -9.99
C ALA A 93 -5.37 -0.71 -9.26
N THR A 94 -5.78 -1.52 -8.30
CA THR A 94 -6.98 -1.29 -7.50
C THR A 94 -6.83 -0.02 -6.65
N LEU A 95 -5.68 0.16 -6.01
CA LEU A 95 -5.41 1.33 -5.19
C LEU A 95 -5.35 2.62 -6.03
N VAL A 96 -4.70 2.57 -7.19
CA VAL A 96 -4.61 3.71 -8.12
C VAL A 96 -5.99 4.10 -8.63
N ALA A 97 -6.81 3.13 -9.03
CA ALA A 97 -8.19 3.39 -9.48
C ALA A 97 -9.03 4.03 -8.36
N HIS A 98 -8.83 3.57 -7.12
CA HIS A 98 -9.48 4.16 -5.96
C HIS A 98 -9.05 5.62 -5.76
N GLY A 99 -7.75 5.91 -5.86
CA GLY A 99 -7.23 7.28 -5.78
C GLY A 99 -7.85 8.19 -6.83
N GLU A 100 -7.96 7.73 -8.07
CA GLU A 100 -8.62 8.47 -9.13
C GLU A 100 -10.08 8.74 -8.80
N SER A 101 -10.80 7.76 -8.27
CA SER A 101 -12.22 7.88 -7.92
C SER A 101 -12.49 8.92 -6.83
N ILE A 102 -11.52 9.21 -5.97
CA ILE A 102 -11.65 10.20 -4.89
C ILE A 102 -11.04 11.55 -5.25
N GLY A 103 -10.63 11.75 -6.51
CA GLY A 103 -10.19 13.05 -7.01
C GLY A 103 -8.69 13.28 -7.03
N CYS A 104 -7.87 12.26 -6.82
CA CYS A 104 -6.42 12.42 -6.95
C CYS A 104 -6.02 12.58 -8.42
N ASP A 105 -5.14 13.54 -8.69
CA ASP A 105 -4.59 13.76 -10.04
C ASP A 105 -3.44 12.81 -10.35
N GLU A 106 -2.75 12.35 -9.33
CA GLU A 106 -1.52 11.56 -9.47
C GLU A 106 -1.41 10.58 -8.32
N ALA A 107 -0.85 9.42 -8.60
CA ALA A 107 -0.40 8.48 -7.59
C ALA A 107 1.10 8.23 -7.82
N TRP A 108 1.86 8.08 -6.74
CA TRP A 108 3.29 7.84 -6.86
C TRP A 108 3.78 6.89 -5.77
N VAL A 109 4.89 6.23 -6.06
CA VAL A 109 5.51 5.23 -5.18
C VAL A 109 7.02 5.31 -5.31
N LEU A 110 7.71 5.08 -4.20
CA LEU A 110 9.16 5.00 -4.17
C LEU A 110 9.59 3.56 -3.97
N THR A 111 10.64 3.16 -4.69
CA THR A 111 11.31 1.88 -4.48
C THR A 111 12.79 2.04 -4.71
N SER A 112 13.60 1.07 -4.26
CA SER A 112 15.03 1.07 -4.54
C SER A 112 15.29 0.94 -6.04
N PRO A 113 16.28 1.68 -6.58
CA PRO A 113 16.65 1.53 -8.00
C PRO A 113 17.09 0.11 -8.36
N HIS A 114 17.49 -0.68 -7.37
CA HIS A 114 17.96 -2.06 -7.55
C HIS A 114 16.86 -3.11 -7.38
N ASN A 115 15.65 -2.70 -7.01
CA ASN A 115 14.52 -3.62 -6.84
C ASN A 115 13.84 -3.87 -8.19
N GLU A 116 14.46 -4.75 -8.99
CA GLU A 116 13.96 -5.04 -10.33
C GLU A 116 12.55 -5.67 -10.34
N PRO A 117 12.22 -6.61 -9.44
CA PRO A 117 10.85 -7.15 -9.41
C PRO A 117 9.78 -6.07 -9.15
N ALA A 118 10.03 -5.16 -8.21
CA ALA A 118 9.09 -4.07 -7.92
C ALA A 118 8.95 -3.12 -9.12
N LYS A 119 10.06 -2.76 -9.74
CA LYS A 119 10.06 -1.89 -10.93
C LYS A 119 9.25 -2.49 -12.07
N ARG A 120 9.41 -3.79 -12.33
CA ARG A 120 8.62 -4.49 -13.36
C ARG A 120 7.13 -4.49 -13.01
N MET A 121 6.81 -4.73 -11.76
CA MET A 121 5.42 -4.77 -11.30
C MET A 121 4.75 -3.40 -11.43
N TYR A 122 5.43 -2.32 -11.02
CA TYR A 122 4.86 -0.98 -11.16
C TYR A 122 4.66 -0.59 -12.62
N ARG A 123 5.60 -0.89 -13.49
CA ARG A 123 5.44 -0.66 -14.93
C ARG A 123 4.28 -1.46 -15.50
N ALA A 124 4.14 -2.73 -15.12
CA ALA A 124 3.05 -3.58 -15.55
C ALA A 124 1.69 -3.05 -15.06
N ALA A 125 1.67 -2.35 -13.93
CA ALA A 125 0.47 -1.68 -13.41
C ALA A 125 0.23 -0.29 -14.05
N GLY A 126 1.05 0.12 -15.02
CA GLY A 126 0.86 1.36 -15.75
C GLY A 126 1.70 2.54 -15.30
N ALA A 127 2.61 2.35 -14.34
CA ALA A 127 3.46 3.43 -13.85
C ALA A 127 4.48 3.87 -14.89
N ILE A 128 4.77 5.16 -14.91
CA ILE A 128 5.79 5.78 -15.76
C ILE A 128 6.97 6.14 -14.84
N PRO A 129 8.20 5.69 -15.16
CA PRO A 129 9.37 6.05 -14.36
C PRO A 129 9.60 7.56 -14.36
N HIS A 130 9.93 8.10 -13.18
CA HIS A 130 10.30 9.51 -13.06
C HIS A 130 11.68 9.72 -13.70
N GLU A 131 11.84 10.79 -14.46
CA GLU A 131 13.09 11.04 -15.21
C GLU A 131 14.25 11.40 -14.29
N GLU A 132 13.98 12.13 -13.19
CA GLU A 132 15.00 12.52 -12.23
C GLU A 132 15.02 11.56 -11.03
N LEU A 133 16.22 11.17 -10.62
CA LEU A 133 16.38 10.39 -9.40
C LEU A 133 16.26 11.30 -8.18
N SER A 134 15.56 10.80 -7.17
CA SER A 134 15.39 11.51 -5.90
C SER A 134 16.29 10.89 -4.83
N VAL A 135 16.69 11.72 -3.87
CA VAL A 135 17.43 11.27 -2.68
C VAL A 135 16.52 11.43 -1.48
N MET A 136 16.42 10.38 -0.66
CA MET A 136 15.63 10.41 0.56
C MET A 136 16.51 10.81 1.73
N PHE A 137 16.09 11.82 2.51
CA PHE A 137 16.68 12.18 3.79
C PHE A 137 15.73 11.79 4.91
N THR A 138 16.27 11.28 6.00
CA THR A 138 15.50 10.85 7.15
C THR A 138 15.85 11.67 8.38
N TYR A 139 14.86 12.15 9.09
CA TYR A 139 15.02 12.79 10.40
C TYR A 139 14.47 11.85 11.47
N ARG A 140 15.30 11.44 12.41
CA ARG A 140 14.86 10.59 13.53
C ARG A 140 14.48 11.46 14.70
N MET A 141 13.22 11.43 15.07
CA MET A 141 12.72 12.24 16.19
C MET A 141 13.09 11.64 17.54
N HIS A 142 13.16 10.31 17.59
CA HIS A 142 13.50 9.53 18.78
C HIS A 142 14.30 8.30 18.37
N PRO A 143 15.02 7.64 19.30
CA PRO A 143 15.50 6.28 19.03
C PRO A 143 14.36 5.40 18.56
N ARG A 144 14.63 4.47 17.62
CA ARG A 144 13.58 3.57 17.14
C ARG A 144 12.97 2.82 18.29
N ARG A 145 11.65 2.72 18.31
CA ARG A 145 10.94 1.89 19.27
C ARG A 145 11.37 0.43 19.04
N GLY A 146 11.83 -0.24 20.11
CA GLY A 146 12.37 -1.57 20.04
C GLY A 146 13.89 -1.65 19.95
N ASP A 147 14.60 -0.53 19.84
CA ASP A 147 16.07 -0.42 19.92
C ASP A 147 16.54 -0.23 21.36
N GLY A 148 15.79 -0.74 22.30
CA GLY A 148 16.08 -0.61 23.72
C GLY A 148 17.04 -1.66 24.25
#